data_1762e19b5b197693de43fda8f13f1e76
#
_entry.id   1762e19b5b197693de43fda8f13f1e76
#
_cell.length_a   1.000
_cell.length_b   1.000
_cell.length_c   1.000
_cell.angle_alpha   90.00
_cell.angle_beta   90.00
_cell.angle_gamma   90.00
#
_symmetry.space_group_name_H-M   'P 1'
#
loop_
_entity.id
_entity.type
_entity.pdbx_description
1 polymer ?
#
loop_
_entity_poly.entity_id
_entity_poly.type
_entity_poly.pdbx_seq_one_letter_code
_entity_poly.pdbx_strand_id
1 'polypeptide(L)'
;METHAKVVVIGGGVVGCSILFHLAKFGLKDCILLERSELTSGSSWHAAGNVHVISSDPNISRLMAYTINLYQEIEKTSGQSVGFKPSGGFYLASNEVWHDYLKRERSKAKYMNLDQEFISLEEVVKKNPLIDPKHYIAALWDPIDGEVDPSGVTYAYAKSAKVHGAKYYTHTRVIETNQRKDGTWDVITEKGNLHAEIVINAGGLWAREVGHLAGISLPVQPMEHHYLITEAIPEIKQIGDKRRLPVGTDFEGNIYFRQEGHGLLPVSYTHLRAHETEADLVCRLLLE
;
A
#
# COMPACT_ATOMS: atom_id res chain seq x y z
N MET A 1 29.91 2.55 -0.82
CA MET A 1 28.73 3.28 -1.32
C MET A 1 29.21 4.28 -2.36
N GLU A 2 28.42 4.54 -3.41
CA GLU A 2 28.73 5.60 -4.38
C GLU A 2 28.79 6.97 -3.70
N THR A 3 29.54 7.89 -4.31
CA THR A 3 29.67 9.28 -3.85
C THR A 3 28.79 10.25 -4.64
N HIS A 4 28.17 9.78 -5.74
CA HIS A 4 27.32 10.57 -6.61
C HIS A 4 26.09 9.77 -7.05
N ALA A 5 24.98 10.44 -7.24
CA ALA A 5 23.78 9.91 -7.85
C ALA A 5 22.97 11.05 -8.53
N LYS A 6 22.28 10.75 -9.60
CA LYS A 6 21.33 11.71 -10.16
C LYS A 6 20.11 11.90 -9.25
N VAL A 7 19.59 10.78 -8.73
CA VAL A 7 18.44 10.80 -7.81
C VAL A 7 18.75 9.98 -6.58
N VAL A 8 18.53 10.56 -5.41
CA VAL A 8 18.55 9.86 -4.12
C VAL A 8 17.12 9.78 -3.58
N VAL A 9 16.63 8.56 -3.33
CA VAL A 9 15.35 8.29 -2.67
C VAL A 9 15.60 7.94 -1.21
N ILE A 10 14.97 8.65 -0.28
CA ILE A 10 15.13 8.42 1.16
C ILE A 10 13.88 7.66 1.66
N GLY A 11 14.08 6.40 2.07
CA GLY A 11 13.05 5.51 2.61
C GLY A 11 12.83 4.25 1.78
N GLY A 12 12.98 3.09 2.42
CA GLY A 12 12.87 1.75 1.82
C GLY A 12 11.51 1.07 2.01
N GLY A 13 10.44 1.86 2.19
CA GLY A 13 9.07 1.37 2.13
C GLY A 13 8.58 1.14 0.69
N VAL A 14 7.34 0.66 0.54
CA VAL A 14 6.76 0.34 -0.78
C VAL A 14 6.79 1.53 -1.73
N VAL A 15 6.55 2.74 -1.24
CA VAL A 15 6.57 3.97 -2.06
C VAL A 15 7.97 4.26 -2.58
N GLY A 16 8.99 4.27 -1.71
CA GLY A 16 10.38 4.52 -2.11
C GLY A 16 10.91 3.46 -3.08
N CYS A 17 10.62 2.17 -2.82
CA CYS A 17 11.02 1.08 -3.72
C CYS A 17 10.30 1.16 -5.07
N SER A 18 9.01 1.55 -5.09
CA SER A 18 8.26 1.78 -6.33
C SER A 18 8.82 2.96 -7.13
N ILE A 19 9.16 4.08 -6.46
CA ILE A 19 9.80 5.23 -7.11
C ILE A 19 11.13 4.80 -7.74
N LEU A 20 11.99 4.13 -6.98
CA LEU A 20 13.28 3.65 -7.48
C LEU A 20 13.12 2.75 -8.71
N PHE A 21 12.15 1.82 -8.66
CA PHE A 21 11.84 0.93 -9.78
C PHE A 21 11.42 1.72 -11.03
N HIS A 22 10.46 2.64 -10.89
CA HIS A 22 9.95 3.37 -12.04
C HIS A 22 10.99 4.31 -12.64
N LEU A 23 11.80 4.98 -11.82
CA LEU A 23 12.93 5.78 -12.32
C LEU A 23 13.88 4.93 -13.15
N ALA A 24 14.28 3.77 -12.64
CA ALA A 24 15.19 2.86 -13.35
C ALA A 24 14.54 2.27 -14.62
N LYS A 25 13.27 1.86 -14.54
CA LYS A 25 12.49 1.36 -15.70
C LYS A 25 12.39 2.40 -16.82
N PHE A 26 12.28 3.68 -16.47
CA PHE A 26 12.23 4.79 -17.42
C PHE A 26 13.63 5.26 -17.90
N GLY A 27 14.69 4.54 -17.52
CA GLY A 27 16.04 4.75 -18.03
C GLY A 27 16.96 5.61 -17.14
N LEU A 28 16.47 6.09 -15.97
CA LEU A 28 17.32 6.78 -15.02
C LEU A 28 18.08 5.75 -14.15
N LYS A 29 19.22 5.27 -14.66
CA LYS A 29 20.00 4.20 -13.99
C LYS A 29 20.83 4.69 -12.80
N ASP A 30 21.16 5.97 -12.76
CA ASP A 30 21.95 6.59 -11.67
C ASP A 30 21.02 7.06 -10.54
N CYS A 31 20.29 6.09 -9.99
CA CYS A 31 19.36 6.27 -8.88
C CYS A 31 19.76 5.39 -7.71
N ILE A 32 19.73 5.97 -6.49
CA ILE A 32 20.09 5.31 -5.25
C ILE A 32 18.95 5.48 -4.25
N LEU A 33 18.55 4.40 -3.59
CA LEU A 33 17.68 4.46 -2.43
C LEU A 33 18.47 4.21 -1.15
N LEU A 34 18.21 5.02 -0.14
CA LEU A 34 18.81 4.92 1.19
C LEU A 34 17.72 4.57 2.21
N GLU A 35 17.93 3.48 2.91
CA GLU A 35 17.04 3.02 4.00
C GLU A 35 17.86 2.91 5.29
N ARG A 36 17.34 3.49 6.37
CA ARG A 36 18.04 3.51 7.67
C ARG A 36 18.10 2.14 8.36
N SER A 37 17.15 1.26 8.05
CA SER A 37 17.01 -0.07 8.63
C SER A 37 16.93 -1.11 7.51
N GLU A 38 16.01 -2.08 7.59
CA GLU A 38 15.69 -3.00 6.52
C GLU A 38 14.57 -2.45 5.62
N LEU A 39 14.51 -2.92 4.39
CA LEU A 39 13.34 -2.63 3.55
C LEU A 39 12.07 -3.07 4.28
N THR A 40 10.99 -2.34 4.11
CA THR A 40 9.67 -2.59 4.71
C THR A 40 9.52 -2.23 6.19
N SER A 41 10.59 -1.98 6.94
CA SER A 41 10.56 -1.85 8.41
C SER A 41 9.67 -0.73 8.98
N GLY A 42 9.17 0.19 8.14
CA GLY A 42 8.12 1.14 8.50
C GLY A 42 6.71 0.54 8.35
N SER A 43 5.75 1.32 7.84
CA SER A 43 4.35 0.90 7.69
C SER A 43 4.11 -0.19 6.64
N SER A 44 5.08 -0.45 5.73
CA SER A 44 4.85 -1.34 4.59
C SER A 44 4.54 -2.77 5.02
N TRP A 45 5.27 -3.36 5.96
CA TRP A 45 5.05 -4.73 6.40
C TRP A 45 3.77 -4.92 7.23
N HIS A 46 3.26 -3.83 7.84
CA HIS A 46 2.02 -3.84 8.63
C HIS A 46 0.75 -3.69 7.77
N ALA A 47 0.88 -3.38 6.48
CA ALA A 47 -0.29 -3.13 5.65
C ALA A 47 -1.18 -4.37 5.55
N ALA A 48 -2.51 -4.18 5.56
CA ALA A 48 -3.46 -5.27 5.44
C ALA A 48 -3.37 -6.01 4.10
N GLY A 49 -2.83 -5.38 3.07
CA GLY A 49 -2.53 -6.01 1.78
C GLY A 49 -3.72 -6.13 0.82
N ASN A 50 -4.87 -5.53 1.12
CA ASN A 50 -5.96 -5.45 0.15
C ASN A 50 -5.57 -4.56 -1.02
N VAL A 51 -5.88 -5.00 -2.23
CA VAL A 51 -5.73 -4.23 -3.46
C VAL A 51 -7.06 -4.15 -4.18
N HIS A 52 -7.41 -2.95 -4.62
CA HIS A 52 -8.70 -2.66 -5.22
C HIS A 52 -8.58 -1.53 -6.26
N VAL A 53 -9.56 -1.42 -7.13
CA VAL A 53 -9.56 -0.42 -8.22
C VAL A 53 -10.55 0.70 -7.99
N ILE A 54 -11.58 0.46 -7.19
CA ILE A 54 -12.61 1.47 -6.93
C ILE A 54 -12.03 2.67 -6.16
N SER A 55 -12.24 3.86 -6.69
CA SER A 55 -11.88 5.13 -6.05
C SER A 55 -12.82 6.23 -6.53
N SER A 56 -13.10 7.20 -5.66
CA SER A 56 -13.86 8.40 -6.03
C SER A 56 -13.15 9.24 -7.10
N ASP A 57 -11.82 9.15 -7.20
CA ASP A 57 -11.01 9.83 -8.21
C ASP A 57 -10.62 8.88 -9.35
N PRO A 58 -10.99 9.20 -10.62
CA PRO A 58 -10.68 8.37 -11.78
C PRO A 58 -9.17 8.20 -12.05
N ASN A 59 -8.33 9.17 -11.68
CA ASN A 59 -6.88 9.05 -11.85
C ASN A 59 -6.30 8.06 -10.85
N ILE A 60 -6.80 8.06 -9.63
CA ILE A 60 -6.43 7.07 -8.62
C ILE A 60 -6.87 5.67 -9.05
N SER A 61 -8.10 5.49 -9.56
CA SER A 61 -8.55 4.21 -10.09
C SER A 61 -7.66 3.69 -11.23
N ARG A 62 -7.23 4.58 -12.16
CA ARG A 62 -6.28 4.19 -13.22
C ARG A 62 -4.93 3.78 -12.67
N LEU A 63 -4.42 4.50 -11.64
CA LEU A 63 -3.16 4.16 -10.98
C LEU A 63 -3.25 2.81 -10.27
N MET A 64 -4.37 2.53 -9.60
CA MET A 64 -4.63 1.24 -8.95
C MET A 64 -4.68 0.09 -9.96
N ALA A 65 -5.43 0.26 -11.06
CA ALA A 65 -5.50 -0.72 -12.14
C ALA A 65 -4.12 -0.97 -12.77
N TYR A 66 -3.34 0.08 -13.03
CA TYR A 66 -1.96 -0.05 -13.47
C TYR A 66 -1.12 -0.86 -12.48
N THR A 67 -1.25 -0.58 -11.20
CA THR A 67 -0.48 -1.25 -10.13
C THR A 67 -0.79 -2.74 -10.06
N ILE A 68 -2.07 -3.14 -10.14
CA ILE A 68 -2.47 -4.55 -10.14
C ILE A 68 -1.85 -5.30 -11.33
N ASN A 69 -1.92 -4.70 -12.53
CA ASN A 69 -1.30 -5.28 -13.73
C ASN A 69 0.23 -5.36 -13.61
N LEU A 70 0.85 -4.40 -12.92
CA LEU A 70 2.29 -4.34 -12.72
C LEU A 70 2.82 -5.47 -11.82
N TYR A 71 2.01 -6.02 -10.92
CA TYR A 71 2.44 -7.08 -10.01
C TYR A 71 3.02 -8.29 -10.75
N GLN A 72 2.41 -8.72 -11.85
CA GLN A 72 2.94 -9.81 -12.68
C GLN A 72 4.29 -9.47 -13.33
N GLU A 73 4.45 -8.22 -13.77
CA GLU A 73 5.69 -7.75 -14.37
C GLU A 73 6.84 -7.75 -13.36
N ILE A 74 6.64 -7.14 -12.20
CA ILE A 74 7.70 -7.05 -11.18
C ILE A 74 8.04 -8.40 -10.57
N GLU A 75 7.07 -9.30 -10.43
CA GLU A 75 7.31 -10.67 -9.98
C GLU A 75 8.20 -11.42 -10.97
N LYS A 76 7.87 -11.35 -12.27
CA LYS A 76 8.66 -11.96 -13.34
C LYS A 76 10.07 -11.36 -13.44
N THR A 77 10.19 -10.04 -13.33
CA THR A 77 11.47 -9.33 -13.48
C THR A 77 12.40 -9.60 -12.28
N SER A 78 11.83 -9.61 -11.07
CA SER A 78 12.61 -9.75 -9.84
C SER A 78 12.85 -11.20 -9.39
N GLY A 79 12.01 -12.14 -9.83
CA GLY A 79 11.91 -13.48 -9.26
C GLY A 79 11.38 -13.51 -7.83
N GLN A 80 10.84 -12.39 -7.32
CA GLN A 80 10.28 -12.26 -5.98
C GLN A 80 8.76 -12.32 -6.05
N SER A 81 8.14 -13.27 -5.35
CA SER A 81 6.68 -13.31 -5.30
C SER A 81 6.12 -12.07 -4.60
N VAL A 82 5.11 -11.49 -5.19
CA VAL A 82 4.29 -10.41 -4.62
C VAL A 82 3.10 -10.97 -3.83
N GLY A 83 2.89 -12.28 -3.87
CA GLY A 83 1.78 -12.95 -3.19
C GLY A 83 0.41 -12.50 -3.68
N PHE A 84 0.29 -12.00 -4.93
CA PHE A 84 -0.99 -11.53 -5.46
C PHE A 84 -1.97 -12.68 -5.63
N LYS A 85 -3.14 -12.54 -5.02
CA LYS A 85 -4.27 -13.46 -5.13
C LYS A 85 -5.49 -12.69 -5.62
N PRO A 86 -5.86 -12.82 -6.90
CA PRO A 86 -7.03 -12.17 -7.48
C PRO A 86 -8.31 -12.88 -7.05
N SER A 87 -8.70 -12.69 -5.79
CA SER A 87 -9.89 -13.32 -5.21
C SER A 87 -11.20 -12.61 -5.60
N GLY A 88 -11.08 -11.43 -6.23
CA GLY A 88 -12.17 -10.49 -6.42
C GLY A 88 -12.51 -9.72 -5.15
N GLY A 89 -13.37 -8.72 -5.28
CA GLY A 89 -13.78 -7.86 -4.17
C GLY A 89 -15.26 -7.55 -4.17
N PHE A 90 -15.85 -7.37 -2.97
CA PHE A 90 -17.20 -6.89 -2.76
C PHE A 90 -17.22 -5.50 -2.17
N TYR A 91 -18.13 -4.69 -2.64
CA TYR A 91 -18.52 -3.42 -2.04
C TYR A 91 -19.98 -3.53 -1.64
N LEU A 92 -20.25 -3.57 -0.34
CA LEU A 92 -21.55 -3.88 0.23
C LEU A 92 -22.27 -2.60 0.62
N ALA A 93 -23.53 -2.47 0.22
CA ALA A 93 -24.39 -1.37 0.57
C ALA A 93 -25.54 -1.85 1.48
N SER A 94 -25.62 -1.31 2.69
CA SER A 94 -26.66 -1.61 3.67
C SER A 94 -27.90 -0.73 3.52
N ASN A 95 -27.79 0.38 2.79
CA ASN A 95 -28.87 1.36 2.59
C ASN A 95 -28.77 2.05 1.21
N GLU A 96 -29.79 2.83 0.86
CA GLU A 96 -29.89 3.50 -0.44
C GLU A 96 -28.77 4.54 -0.66
N VAL A 97 -28.25 5.18 0.38
CA VAL A 97 -27.18 6.16 0.25
C VAL A 97 -25.92 5.48 -0.30
N TRP A 98 -25.53 4.35 0.28
CA TRP A 98 -24.41 3.56 -0.19
C TRP A 98 -24.66 2.87 -1.52
N HIS A 99 -25.90 2.42 -1.76
CA HIS A 99 -26.29 1.88 -3.08
C HIS A 99 -26.13 2.93 -4.19
N ASP A 100 -26.58 4.16 -3.96
CA ASP A 100 -26.40 5.27 -4.91
C ASP A 100 -24.94 5.65 -5.09
N TYR A 101 -24.14 5.58 -4.03
CA TYR A 101 -22.69 5.72 -4.13
C TYR A 101 -22.11 4.64 -5.07
N LEU A 102 -22.44 3.37 -4.87
CA LEU A 102 -21.95 2.27 -5.71
C LEU A 102 -22.41 2.37 -7.18
N LYS A 103 -23.62 2.87 -7.45
CA LYS A 103 -24.08 3.15 -8.81
C LYS A 103 -23.19 4.19 -9.51
N ARG A 104 -22.80 5.25 -8.80
CA ARG A 104 -21.87 6.26 -9.33
C ARG A 104 -20.48 5.68 -9.59
N GLU A 105 -19.95 4.88 -8.67
CA GLU A 105 -18.64 4.22 -8.85
C GLU A 105 -18.65 3.27 -10.04
N ARG A 106 -19.69 2.44 -10.19
CA ARG A 106 -19.86 1.58 -11.37
C ARG A 106 -19.93 2.36 -12.68
N SER A 107 -20.57 3.53 -12.65
CA SER A 107 -20.66 4.38 -13.85
C SER A 107 -19.28 4.91 -14.25
N LYS A 108 -18.45 5.31 -13.30
CA LYS A 108 -17.04 5.71 -13.54
C LYS A 108 -16.21 4.52 -14.02
N ALA A 109 -16.37 3.35 -13.41
CA ALA A 109 -15.69 2.13 -13.82
C ALA A 109 -15.96 1.79 -15.29
N LYS A 110 -17.21 1.87 -15.73
CA LYS A 110 -17.57 1.70 -17.14
C LYS A 110 -16.85 2.68 -18.08
N TYR A 111 -16.77 3.95 -17.69
CA TYR A 111 -16.03 4.94 -18.46
C TYR A 111 -14.53 4.63 -18.57
N MET A 112 -13.97 3.95 -17.57
CA MET A 112 -12.57 3.53 -17.53
C MET A 112 -12.33 2.13 -18.11
N ASN A 113 -13.36 1.46 -18.65
CA ASN A 113 -13.33 0.06 -19.11
C ASN A 113 -12.92 -0.93 -18.01
N LEU A 114 -13.34 -0.67 -16.77
CA LEU A 114 -13.20 -1.59 -15.65
C LEU A 114 -14.44 -2.46 -15.53
N ASP A 115 -14.22 -3.76 -15.31
CA ASP A 115 -15.29 -4.77 -15.32
C ASP A 115 -15.89 -4.93 -13.92
N GLN A 116 -16.75 -3.97 -13.55
CA GLN A 116 -17.50 -3.99 -12.29
C GLN A 116 -18.98 -4.19 -12.55
N GLU A 117 -19.62 -5.08 -11.79
CA GLU A 117 -21.04 -5.37 -11.93
C GLU A 117 -21.75 -5.53 -10.59
N PHE A 118 -23.04 -5.16 -10.55
CA PHE A 118 -23.88 -5.54 -9.42
C PHE A 118 -24.20 -7.03 -9.50
N ILE A 119 -24.03 -7.74 -8.40
CA ILE A 119 -24.36 -9.14 -8.25
C ILE A 119 -25.47 -9.31 -7.20
N SER A 120 -26.19 -10.42 -7.25
CA SER A 120 -27.20 -10.74 -6.24
C SER A 120 -26.56 -11.07 -4.89
N LEU A 121 -27.29 -10.83 -3.79
CA LEU A 121 -26.82 -11.18 -2.45
C LEU A 121 -26.65 -12.71 -2.28
N GLU A 122 -27.41 -13.51 -3.04
CA GLU A 122 -27.20 -14.96 -3.09
C GLU A 122 -25.85 -15.33 -3.71
N GLU A 123 -25.41 -14.61 -4.73
CA GLU A 123 -24.07 -14.79 -5.31
C GLU A 123 -22.97 -14.34 -4.36
N VAL A 124 -23.20 -13.27 -3.59
CA VAL A 124 -22.28 -12.85 -2.53
C VAL A 124 -22.07 -13.98 -1.53
N VAL A 125 -23.17 -14.58 -1.01
CA VAL A 125 -23.09 -15.68 -0.05
C VAL A 125 -22.40 -16.92 -0.65
N LYS A 126 -22.65 -17.24 -1.92
CA LYS A 126 -21.92 -18.34 -2.60
C LYS A 126 -20.43 -18.08 -2.69
N LYS A 127 -20.02 -16.82 -2.90
CA LYS A 127 -18.62 -16.43 -2.97
C LYS A 127 -17.99 -16.33 -1.57
N ASN A 128 -18.70 -15.79 -0.59
CA ASN A 128 -18.27 -15.70 0.80
C ASN A 128 -19.43 -16.04 1.76
N PRO A 129 -19.45 -17.26 2.32
CA PRO A 129 -20.54 -17.72 3.19
C PRO A 129 -20.58 -17.04 4.57
N LEU A 130 -19.58 -16.21 4.91
CA LEU A 130 -19.56 -15.47 6.17
C LEU A 130 -20.37 -14.16 6.10
N ILE A 131 -20.83 -13.76 4.92
CA ILE A 131 -21.64 -12.56 4.76
C ILE A 131 -23.11 -12.90 5.05
N ASP A 132 -23.71 -12.23 6.04
CA ASP A 132 -25.16 -12.30 6.27
C ASP A 132 -25.87 -11.32 5.32
N PRO A 133 -26.63 -11.83 4.31
CA PRO A 133 -27.26 -10.99 3.30
C PRO A 133 -28.37 -10.08 3.86
N LYS A 134 -28.87 -10.36 5.09
CA LYS A 134 -29.94 -9.56 5.72
C LYS A 134 -29.55 -8.11 6.01
N HIS A 135 -28.25 -7.85 6.10
CA HIS A 135 -27.71 -6.53 6.40
C HIS A 135 -27.48 -5.65 5.17
N TYR A 136 -27.69 -6.19 3.97
CA TYR A 136 -27.35 -5.50 2.73
C TYR A 136 -28.51 -5.48 1.75
N ILE A 137 -28.54 -4.44 0.91
CA ILE A 137 -29.53 -4.28 -0.16
C ILE A 137 -28.90 -4.40 -1.54
N ALA A 138 -27.59 -4.21 -1.66
CA ALA A 138 -26.85 -4.32 -2.92
C ALA A 138 -25.40 -4.69 -2.67
N ALA A 139 -24.76 -5.30 -3.69
CA ALA A 139 -23.34 -5.58 -3.74
C ALA A 139 -22.78 -5.29 -5.12
N LEU A 140 -21.71 -4.49 -5.18
CA LEU A 140 -20.91 -4.30 -6.38
C LEU A 140 -19.72 -5.26 -6.33
N TRP A 141 -19.50 -6.01 -7.37
CA TRP A 141 -18.42 -6.97 -7.54
C TRP A 141 -17.33 -6.42 -8.47
N ASP A 142 -16.08 -6.56 -8.06
CA ASP A 142 -14.90 -6.31 -8.89
C ASP A 142 -14.08 -7.60 -9.02
N PRO A 143 -13.90 -8.15 -10.23
CA PRO A 143 -13.21 -9.41 -10.43
C PRO A 143 -11.68 -9.31 -10.30
N ILE A 144 -11.08 -8.13 -10.44
CA ILE A 144 -9.63 -7.93 -10.42
C ILE A 144 -9.07 -7.56 -9.05
N ASP A 145 -9.94 -7.25 -8.10
CA ASP A 145 -9.56 -6.99 -6.72
C ASP A 145 -8.97 -8.25 -6.06
N GLY A 146 -8.25 -8.06 -4.97
CA GLY A 146 -7.64 -9.17 -4.25
C GLY A 146 -6.73 -8.73 -3.13
N GLU A 147 -5.73 -9.54 -2.87
CA GLU A 147 -4.75 -9.29 -1.82
C GLU A 147 -3.32 -9.54 -2.31
N VAL A 148 -2.36 -8.90 -1.65
CA VAL A 148 -0.91 -9.08 -1.87
C VAL A 148 -0.18 -9.33 -0.56
N ASP A 149 1.05 -9.82 -0.64
CA ASP A 149 2.02 -9.69 0.44
C ASP A 149 2.71 -8.31 0.35
N PRO A 150 2.46 -7.38 1.27
CA PRO A 150 3.04 -6.03 1.21
C PRO A 150 4.56 -6.01 1.25
N SER A 151 5.17 -6.92 2.00
CA SER A 151 6.62 -7.08 2.02
C SER A 151 7.15 -7.65 0.71
N GLY A 152 6.49 -8.68 0.19
CA GLY A 152 6.82 -9.28 -1.11
C GLY A 152 6.78 -8.26 -2.24
N VAL A 153 5.74 -7.42 -2.30
CA VAL A 153 5.62 -6.32 -3.26
C VAL A 153 6.80 -5.34 -3.14
N THR A 154 7.13 -4.93 -1.92
CA THR A 154 8.24 -3.98 -1.67
C THR A 154 9.57 -4.55 -2.13
N TYR A 155 9.86 -5.81 -1.78
CA TYR A 155 11.07 -6.50 -2.24
C TYR A 155 11.09 -6.73 -3.75
N ALA A 156 9.94 -7.01 -4.37
CA ALA A 156 9.85 -7.18 -5.81
C ALA A 156 10.19 -5.87 -6.54
N TYR A 157 9.68 -4.72 -6.09
CA TYR A 157 10.09 -3.42 -6.61
C TYR A 157 11.59 -3.17 -6.47
N ALA A 158 12.14 -3.36 -5.27
CA ALA A 158 13.56 -3.13 -5.01
C ALA A 158 14.47 -4.02 -5.87
N LYS A 159 14.14 -5.32 -5.99
CA LYS A 159 14.89 -6.26 -6.83
C LYS A 159 14.74 -5.92 -8.32
N SER A 160 13.53 -5.59 -8.79
CA SER A 160 13.31 -5.15 -10.17
C SER A 160 14.08 -3.87 -10.50
N ALA A 161 14.14 -2.91 -9.56
CA ALA A 161 14.96 -1.71 -9.72
C ALA A 161 16.45 -2.04 -9.94
N LYS A 162 16.99 -3.02 -9.19
CA LYS A 162 18.37 -3.51 -9.40
C LYS A 162 18.57 -4.11 -10.78
N VAL A 163 17.61 -4.90 -11.28
CA VAL A 163 17.67 -5.47 -12.63
C VAL A 163 17.78 -4.36 -13.69
N HIS A 164 17.08 -3.23 -13.45
CA HIS A 164 17.15 -2.05 -14.32
C HIS A 164 18.36 -1.13 -14.05
N GLY A 165 19.27 -1.51 -13.12
CA GLY A 165 20.54 -0.83 -12.88
C GLY A 165 20.54 0.18 -11.71
N ALA A 166 19.44 0.37 -10.99
CA ALA A 166 19.43 1.17 -9.77
C ALA A 166 20.06 0.44 -8.57
N LYS A 167 20.38 1.17 -7.53
CA LYS A 167 20.98 0.64 -6.29
C LYS A 167 20.17 1.01 -5.07
N TYR A 168 20.22 0.18 -4.04
CA TYR A 168 19.71 0.55 -2.72
C TYR A 168 20.68 0.09 -1.62
N TYR A 169 20.70 0.84 -0.54
CA TYR A 169 21.50 0.56 0.64
C TYR A 169 20.61 0.58 1.87
N THR A 170 20.55 -0.55 2.57
CA THR A 170 19.92 -0.69 3.89
C THR A 170 20.91 -0.30 4.99
N HIS A 171 20.41 -0.12 6.21
CA HIS A 171 21.21 0.32 7.37
C HIS A 171 22.06 1.57 7.06
N THR A 172 21.50 2.50 6.28
CA THR A 172 22.18 3.70 5.82
C THR A 172 21.29 4.90 6.07
N ARG A 173 21.34 5.42 7.28
CA ARG A 173 20.52 6.56 7.70
C ARG A 173 21.06 7.85 7.11
N VAL A 174 20.17 8.62 6.50
CA VAL A 174 20.44 10.02 6.15
C VAL A 174 20.27 10.86 7.41
N ILE A 175 21.32 11.62 7.74
CA ILE A 175 21.36 12.45 8.95
C ILE A 175 21.30 13.94 8.65
N GLU A 176 21.64 14.36 7.42
CA GLU A 176 21.63 15.75 7.00
C GLU A 176 21.46 15.83 5.49
N THR A 177 20.81 16.89 4.99
CA THR A 177 20.77 17.23 3.57
C THR A 177 21.00 18.72 3.40
N ASN A 178 21.95 19.10 2.55
CA ASN A 178 22.33 20.50 2.31
C ASN A 178 22.16 20.84 0.83
N GLN A 179 21.28 21.79 0.54
CA GLN A 179 21.15 22.30 -0.82
C GLN A 179 22.31 23.24 -1.15
N ARG A 180 23.00 22.97 -2.25
CA ARG A 180 24.05 23.81 -2.78
C ARG A 180 23.50 25.00 -3.57
N LYS A 181 24.34 25.99 -3.85
CA LYS A 181 23.98 27.18 -4.63
C LYS A 181 23.54 26.88 -6.06
N ASP A 182 24.01 25.78 -6.63
CA ASP A 182 23.65 25.29 -7.96
C ASP A 182 22.36 24.47 -8.01
N GLY A 183 21.69 24.31 -6.84
CA GLY A 183 20.44 23.57 -6.70
C GLY A 183 20.61 22.08 -6.44
N THR A 184 21.83 21.56 -6.51
CA THR A 184 22.14 20.16 -6.16
C THR A 184 22.22 19.97 -4.64
N TRP A 185 22.42 18.73 -4.18
CA TRP A 185 22.33 18.35 -2.78
C TRP A 185 23.55 17.57 -2.31
N ASP A 186 24.03 17.89 -1.11
CA ASP A 186 24.88 17.01 -0.33
C ASP A 186 23.99 16.21 0.63
N VAL A 187 23.97 14.89 0.46
CA VAL A 187 23.25 13.94 1.31
C VAL A 187 24.27 13.26 2.23
N ILE A 188 24.20 13.56 3.52
CA ILE A 188 25.11 13.05 4.53
C ILE A 188 24.49 11.84 5.21
N THR A 189 25.22 10.75 5.29
CA THR A 189 24.77 9.53 5.94
C THR A 189 25.79 9.05 6.98
N GLU A 190 25.37 8.14 7.85
CA GLU A 190 26.27 7.50 8.82
C GLU A 190 27.41 6.68 8.16
N LYS A 191 27.30 6.38 6.86
CA LYS A 191 28.24 5.54 6.10
C LYS A 191 28.98 6.29 4.98
N GLY A 192 28.88 7.61 4.97
CA GLY A 192 29.54 8.46 3.96
C GLY A 192 28.55 9.40 3.27
N ASN A 193 29.07 10.24 2.38
CA ASN A 193 28.34 11.34 1.77
C ASN A 193 28.10 11.07 0.29
N LEU A 194 26.94 11.51 -0.21
CA LEU A 194 26.61 11.49 -1.62
C LEU A 194 26.32 12.91 -2.11
N HIS A 195 26.71 13.17 -3.34
CA HIS A 195 26.22 14.32 -4.10
C HIS A 195 25.06 13.90 -4.99
N ALA A 196 23.94 14.64 -4.97
CA ALA A 196 22.74 14.32 -5.73
C ALA A 196 22.16 15.53 -6.45
N GLU A 197 21.64 15.33 -7.68
CA GLU A 197 20.89 16.39 -8.37
C GLU A 197 19.48 16.54 -7.76
N ILE A 198 18.84 15.44 -7.39
CA ILE A 198 17.47 15.38 -6.87
C ILE A 198 17.43 14.49 -5.62
N VAL A 199 16.75 14.96 -4.59
CA VAL A 199 16.43 14.18 -3.39
C VAL A 199 14.92 13.99 -3.29
N ILE A 200 14.47 12.75 -3.12
CA ILE A 200 13.06 12.40 -2.98
C ILE A 200 12.83 11.88 -1.57
N ASN A 201 11.91 12.54 -0.86
CA ASN A 201 11.48 12.10 0.46
C ASN A 201 10.37 11.05 0.34
N ALA A 202 10.68 9.81 0.67
CA ALA A 202 9.75 8.69 0.79
C ALA A 202 9.78 8.10 2.22
N GLY A 203 10.04 8.94 3.22
CA GLY A 203 10.28 8.58 4.62
C GLY A 203 9.07 8.04 5.40
N GLY A 204 7.87 7.95 4.78
CA GLY A 204 6.68 7.38 5.42
C GLY A 204 6.34 8.09 6.74
N LEU A 205 6.32 7.36 7.86
CA LEU A 205 6.08 7.90 9.21
C LEU A 205 7.08 9.00 9.59
N TRP A 206 8.28 8.96 9.03
CA TRP A 206 9.38 9.93 9.29
C TRP A 206 9.54 10.95 8.15
N ALA A 207 8.57 11.07 7.27
CA ALA A 207 8.64 12.02 6.16
C ALA A 207 8.77 13.48 6.64
N ARG A 208 8.19 13.80 7.81
CA ARG A 208 8.31 15.12 8.45
C ARG A 208 9.75 15.40 8.87
N GLU A 209 10.41 14.46 9.53
CA GLU A 209 11.80 14.55 9.95
C GLU A 209 12.74 14.68 8.75
N VAL A 210 12.52 13.86 7.73
CA VAL A 210 13.28 13.95 6.47
C VAL A 210 13.04 15.31 5.78
N GLY A 211 11.82 15.83 5.81
CA GLY A 211 11.50 17.17 5.31
C GLY A 211 12.29 18.26 6.07
N HIS A 212 12.39 18.15 7.40
CA HIS A 212 13.17 19.09 8.22
C HIS A 212 14.66 19.11 7.86
N LEU A 213 15.25 17.97 7.43
CA LEU A 213 16.63 17.94 6.95
C LEU A 213 16.84 18.82 5.71
N ALA A 214 15.79 19.04 4.92
CA ALA A 214 15.78 19.95 3.76
C ALA A 214 15.22 21.34 4.07
N GLY A 215 14.99 21.67 5.36
CA GLY A 215 14.43 22.96 5.78
C GLY A 215 12.91 23.10 5.50
N ILE A 216 12.20 21.99 5.22
CA ILE A 216 10.77 21.99 4.86
C ILE A 216 9.95 21.45 6.04
N SER A 217 8.90 22.16 6.43
CA SER A 217 7.90 21.67 7.38
C SER A 217 6.75 21.01 6.63
N LEU A 218 6.63 19.70 6.74
CA LEU A 218 5.55 18.94 6.13
C LEU A 218 4.37 18.77 7.11
N PRO A 219 3.12 19.03 6.70
CA PRO A 219 1.92 18.85 7.53
C PRO A 219 1.50 17.37 7.58
N VAL A 220 2.43 16.49 7.96
CA VAL A 220 2.20 15.05 8.09
C VAL A 220 2.15 14.71 9.57
N GLN A 221 1.05 14.09 9.99
CA GLN A 221 0.87 13.55 11.34
C GLN A 221 0.73 12.03 11.25
N PRO A 222 1.67 11.25 11.79
CA PRO A 222 1.51 9.81 11.92
C PRO A 222 0.31 9.50 12.81
N MET A 223 -0.47 8.49 12.42
CA MET A 223 -1.60 8.00 13.20
C MET A 223 -1.54 6.48 13.29
N GLU A 224 -1.93 5.93 14.43
CA GLU A 224 -2.12 4.50 14.57
C GLU A 224 -3.39 4.05 13.88
N HIS A 225 -3.31 2.90 13.22
CA HIS A 225 -4.45 2.25 12.63
C HIS A 225 -4.36 0.74 12.93
N HIS A 226 -5.38 0.22 13.60
CA HIS A 226 -5.40 -1.15 14.05
C HIS A 226 -6.10 -2.07 13.04
N TYR A 227 -5.66 -3.31 13.00
CA TYR A 227 -6.40 -4.42 12.44
C TYR A 227 -6.43 -5.59 13.43
N LEU A 228 -7.37 -6.46 13.23
CA LEU A 228 -7.55 -7.67 14.01
C LEU A 228 -7.22 -8.88 13.14
N ILE A 229 -6.67 -9.93 13.72
CA ILE A 229 -6.59 -11.25 13.09
C ILE A 229 -7.42 -12.18 13.95
N THR A 230 -8.45 -12.79 13.37
CA THR A 230 -9.32 -13.72 14.10
C THR A 230 -8.63 -15.07 14.28
N GLU A 231 -9.13 -15.85 15.23
CA GLU A 231 -8.87 -17.28 15.25
C GLU A 231 -9.40 -17.96 13.96
N ALA A 232 -9.02 -19.22 13.80
CA ALA A 232 -9.46 -19.99 12.65
C ALA A 232 -10.98 -20.22 12.66
N ILE A 233 -11.63 -19.89 11.55
CA ILE A 233 -13.08 -19.99 11.35
C ILE A 233 -13.39 -21.34 10.68
N PRO A 234 -14.33 -22.13 11.23
CA PRO A 234 -14.64 -23.47 10.71
C PRO A 234 -15.02 -23.48 9.24
N GLU A 235 -15.81 -22.52 8.79
CA GLU A 235 -16.28 -22.39 7.40
C GLU A 235 -15.09 -22.15 6.45
N ILE A 236 -14.11 -21.36 6.85
CA ILE A 236 -12.89 -21.14 6.05
C ILE A 236 -12.06 -22.41 5.99
N LYS A 237 -11.93 -23.14 7.10
CA LYS A 237 -11.24 -24.44 7.11
C LYS A 237 -11.88 -25.46 6.18
N GLN A 238 -13.22 -25.47 6.07
CA GLN A 238 -13.94 -26.38 5.16
C GLN A 238 -13.71 -26.04 3.69
N ILE A 239 -13.59 -24.75 3.37
CA ILE A 239 -13.22 -24.30 2.02
C ILE A 239 -11.79 -24.76 1.69
N GLY A 240 -10.89 -24.72 2.67
CA GLY A 240 -9.48 -25.09 2.54
C GLY A 240 -8.78 -24.23 1.50
N ASP A 241 -7.72 -24.81 0.89
CA ASP A 241 -6.92 -24.12 -0.13
C ASP A 241 -7.55 -24.11 -1.54
N LYS A 242 -8.78 -24.64 -1.67
CA LYS A 242 -9.45 -24.76 -2.98
C LYS A 242 -9.76 -23.41 -3.60
N ARG A 243 -10.06 -22.43 -2.78
CA ARG A 243 -10.29 -21.03 -3.22
C ARG A 243 -10.01 -20.08 -2.07
N ARG A 244 -9.65 -18.85 -2.41
CA ARG A 244 -9.56 -17.73 -1.49
C ARG A 244 -10.91 -17.02 -1.41
N LEU A 245 -11.30 -16.55 -0.22
CA LEU A 245 -12.48 -15.70 -0.07
C LEU A 245 -12.19 -14.32 -0.70
N PRO A 246 -13.19 -13.73 -1.38
CA PRO A 246 -13.08 -12.35 -1.86
C PRO A 246 -12.80 -11.36 -0.72
N VAL A 247 -12.06 -10.31 -1.02
CA VAL A 247 -11.95 -9.16 -0.12
C VAL A 247 -13.30 -8.45 -0.03
N GLY A 248 -13.58 -7.79 1.08
CA GLY A 248 -14.88 -7.13 1.26
C GLY A 248 -14.74 -5.76 1.91
N THR A 249 -15.63 -4.84 1.50
CA THR A 249 -15.77 -3.51 2.11
C THR A 249 -17.24 -3.28 2.45
N ASP A 250 -17.50 -2.98 3.72
CA ASP A 250 -18.80 -2.52 4.23
C ASP A 250 -18.65 -1.04 4.60
N PHE A 251 -19.26 -0.17 3.83
CA PHE A 251 -19.15 1.28 4.02
C PHE A 251 -19.88 1.78 5.27
N GLU A 252 -21.04 1.20 5.60
CA GLU A 252 -21.80 1.58 6.80
C GLU A 252 -21.07 1.13 8.07
N GLY A 253 -20.57 -0.11 8.07
CA GLY A 253 -19.78 -0.65 9.16
C GLY A 253 -18.39 -0.03 9.29
N ASN A 254 -17.97 0.78 8.30
CA ASN A 254 -16.62 1.34 8.25
C ASN A 254 -15.53 0.27 8.39
N ILE A 255 -15.73 -0.87 7.73
CA ILE A 255 -14.86 -2.04 7.82
C ILE A 255 -14.51 -2.56 6.42
N TYR A 256 -13.28 -2.96 6.27
CA TYR A 256 -12.89 -3.84 5.18
C TYR A 256 -12.19 -5.09 5.72
N PHE A 257 -12.22 -6.17 4.97
CA PHE A 257 -11.68 -7.45 5.44
C PHE A 257 -11.14 -8.28 4.29
N ARG A 258 -10.22 -9.19 4.65
CA ARG A 258 -9.75 -10.26 3.79
C ARG A 258 -9.54 -11.54 4.60
N GLN A 259 -9.37 -12.64 3.91
CA GLN A 259 -8.96 -13.88 4.56
C GLN A 259 -7.48 -13.79 4.99
N GLU A 260 -7.16 -14.28 6.21
CA GLU A 260 -5.80 -14.45 6.70
C GLU A 260 -5.65 -15.87 7.26
N GLY A 261 -4.84 -16.70 6.60
CA GLY A 261 -4.76 -18.12 6.91
C GLY A 261 -6.15 -18.78 6.84
N HIS A 262 -6.59 -19.34 7.96
CA HIS A 262 -7.94 -19.90 8.14
C HIS A 262 -8.90 -18.95 8.87
N GLY A 263 -8.52 -17.73 9.12
CA GLY A 263 -9.32 -16.68 9.73
C GLY A 263 -9.56 -15.49 8.80
N LEU A 264 -9.96 -14.37 9.40
CA LEU A 264 -10.13 -13.08 8.73
C LEU A 264 -9.16 -12.05 9.32
N LEU A 265 -8.79 -11.09 8.49
CA LEU A 265 -8.14 -9.85 8.88
C LEU A 265 -9.12 -8.70 8.59
N PRO A 266 -9.96 -8.32 9.55
CA PRO A 266 -10.77 -7.11 9.47
C PRO A 266 -9.97 -5.88 9.90
N VAL A 267 -10.23 -4.76 9.23
CA VAL A 267 -9.72 -3.43 9.55
C VAL A 267 -10.91 -2.50 9.72
N SER A 268 -10.99 -1.83 10.86
CA SER A 268 -12.11 -0.94 11.19
C SER A 268 -11.62 0.47 11.50
N TYR A 269 -12.38 1.46 11.07
CA TYR A 269 -12.15 2.88 11.37
C TYR A 269 -13.04 3.39 12.52
N THR A 270 -13.74 2.50 13.23
CA THR A 270 -14.69 2.87 14.28
C THR A 270 -14.03 3.42 15.55
N HIS A 271 -12.74 3.16 15.74
CA HIS A 271 -12.01 3.55 16.96
C HIS A 271 -11.19 4.84 16.82
N LEU A 272 -11.26 5.54 15.71
CA LEU A 272 -10.55 6.81 15.51
C LEU A 272 -10.86 7.87 16.59
N ARG A 273 -12.03 7.79 17.22
CA ARG A 273 -12.39 8.71 18.33
C ARG A 273 -11.79 8.32 19.68
N ALA A 274 -11.41 7.06 19.89
CA ALA A 274 -10.80 6.59 21.14
C ALA A 274 -9.29 6.91 21.20
N HIS A 275 -8.64 7.16 20.06
CA HIS A 275 -7.20 7.37 19.96
C HIS A 275 -6.76 8.84 20.07
N GLU A 276 -7.70 9.79 20.11
CA GLU A 276 -7.36 11.20 20.33
C GLU A 276 -6.69 11.44 21.70
N THR A 277 -6.82 10.52 22.63
CA THR A 277 -6.18 10.57 23.97
C THR A 277 -4.87 9.78 24.07
N GLU A 278 -4.53 8.93 23.09
CA GLU A 278 -3.30 8.12 23.10
C GLU A 278 -2.20 8.64 22.15
N ALA A 279 -2.43 9.75 21.47
CA ALA A 279 -1.40 10.41 20.63
C ALA A 279 -0.08 10.69 21.39
N ASP A 280 -0.18 10.87 22.72
CA ASP A 280 0.98 11.05 23.60
C ASP A 280 1.84 9.78 23.78
N LEU A 281 1.26 8.58 23.62
CA LEU A 281 1.98 7.31 23.75
C LEU A 281 2.80 6.99 22.49
N VAL A 282 2.27 7.32 21.31
CA VAL A 282 2.99 7.14 20.04
C VAL A 282 4.19 8.08 19.97
N CYS A 283 4.07 9.30 20.46
CA CYS A 283 5.18 10.25 20.55
C CYS A 283 6.27 9.77 21.50
N ARG A 284 5.95 9.05 22.57
CA ARG A 284 6.94 8.51 23.51
C ARG A 284 7.73 7.34 22.97
N LEU A 285 7.07 6.42 22.23
CA LEU A 285 7.73 5.27 21.61
C LEU A 285 8.63 5.64 20.43
N LEU A 286 8.46 6.83 19.85
CA LEU A 286 9.29 7.34 18.75
C LEU A 286 10.46 8.22 19.25
N LEU A 287 10.50 8.57 20.55
CA LEU A 287 11.54 9.40 21.17
C LEU A 287 12.56 8.58 21.99
N GLU A 288 12.31 7.32 22.27
CA GLU A 288 13.25 6.34 22.83
C GLU A 288 13.85 5.44 21.73
#